data_bf5443a8a298bc3007a115cea79c2f99
#
_entry.id   bf5443a8a298bc3007a115cea79c2f99
#
_cell.length_a   1.000
_cell.length_b   1.000
_cell.length_c   1.000
_cell.angle_alpha   90.00
_cell.angle_beta   90.00
_cell.angle_gamma   90.00
#
_symmetry.space_group_name_H-M   'P 1'
#
loop_
_entity.id
_entity.type
_entity.pdbx_description
1 polymer ?
#
loop_
_entity_poly.entity_id
_entity_poly.type
_entity_poly.pdbx_seq_one_letter_code
_entity_poly.pdbx_strand_id
1 'polypeptide(L)'
;MKILLIAGMPGAGKEELLNVARTLDIPFLRMGDIVREFYQTSGAAEKGMTVGQLANSERELHGKDIWAKRAIERMSGNIFLVDGCRSLDEVESYRKLSDDVHIIAVHASPSDRYRRLVKRARDDAPCNIEEFDARDRREMNWGLGNLIALSDIMILNDSDLESFHDMAHRILKELK
;
A
#
# COMPACT_ATOMS: atom_id res chain seq x y z
N MET A 1 -13.57 -12.57 -9.04
CA MET A 1 -13.38 -11.55 -7.98
C MET A 1 -12.60 -10.40 -8.58
N LYS A 2 -13.08 -9.17 -8.48
CA LYS A 2 -12.31 -7.99 -8.88
C LYS A 2 -11.34 -7.60 -7.76
N ILE A 3 -10.07 -7.36 -8.08
CA ILE A 3 -9.03 -7.01 -7.11
C ILE A 3 -8.46 -5.65 -7.46
N LEU A 4 -8.56 -4.71 -6.53
CA LEU A 4 -8.03 -3.35 -6.67
C LEU A 4 -6.77 -3.21 -5.79
N LEU A 5 -5.61 -3.14 -6.42
CA LEU A 5 -4.32 -2.98 -5.74
C LEU A 5 -3.96 -1.50 -5.64
N ILE A 6 -3.80 -0.99 -4.41
CA ILE A 6 -3.38 0.39 -4.21
C ILE A 6 -1.86 0.46 -4.08
N ALA A 7 -1.25 1.24 -4.95
CA ALA A 7 0.16 1.60 -4.91
C ALA A 7 0.35 3.10 -4.62
N GLY A 8 1.46 3.46 -4.04
CA GLY A 8 1.81 4.87 -3.80
C GLY A 8 2.82 5.03 -2.68
N MET A 9 3.68 6.00 -2.84
CA MET A 9 4.73 6.31 -1.87
C MET A 9 4.15 6.69 -0.50
N PRO A 10 4.89 6.53 0.60
CA PRO A 10 4.48 7.02 1.92
C PRO A 10 4.06 8.50 1.87
N GLY A 11 2.92 8.85 2.46
CA GLY A 11 2.38 10.21 2.44
C GLY A 11 1.61 10.60 1.18
N ALA A 12 1.49 9.74 0.16
CA ALA A 12 0.77 10.06 -1.09
C ALA A 12 -0.74 10.27 -0.92
N GLY A 13 -1.37 9.72 0.16
CA GLY A 13 -2.81 9.89 0.40
C GLY A 13 -3.64 8.61 0.24
N LYS A 14 -3.00 7.44 0.22
CA LYS A 14 -3.69 6.14 0.13
C LYS A 14 -4.77 5.94 1.20
N GLU A 15 -4.54 6.48 2.42
CA GLU A 15 -5.53 6.41 3.51
C GLU A 15 -6.84 7.09 3.13
N GLU A 16 -6.79 8.21 2.41
CA GLU A 16 -7.99 8.93 1.97
C GLU A 16 -8.76 8.13 0.91
N LEU A 17 -8.04 7.42 0.03
CA LEU A 17 -8.67 6.47 -0.91
C LEU A 17 -9.38 5.33 -0.16
N LEU A 18 -8.78 4.79 0.92
CA LEU A 18 -9.42 3.77 1.77
C LEU A 18 -10.65 4.33 2.51
N ASN A 19 -10.61 5.59 2.93
CA ASN A 19 -11.78 6.24 3.54
C ASN A 19 -12.94 6.30 2.55
N VAL A 20 -12.68 6.64 1.29
CA VAL A 20 -13.70 6.63 0.22
C VAL A 20 -14.19 5.20 -0.05
N ALA A 21 -13.29 4.21 -0.13
CA ALA A 21 -13.69 2.80 -0.31
C ALA A 21 -14.65 2.34 0.79
N ARG A 22 -14.42 2.77 2.04
CA ARG A 22 -15.31 2.48 3.18
C ARG A 22 -16.72 3.07 2.99
N THR A 23 -16.83 4.29 2.46
CA THR A 23 -18.15 4.90 2.18
C THR A 23 -18.90 4.20 1.06
N LEU A 24 -18.20 3.47 0.22
CA LEU A 24 -18.74 2.69 -0.88
C LEU A 24 -18.96 1.21 -0.54
N ASP A 25 -18.77 0.81 0.73
CA ASP A 25 -18.85 -0.57 1.19
C ASP A 25 -17.94 -1.52 0.39
N ILE A 26 -16.78 -1.05 -0.05
CA ILE A 26 -15.75 -1.88 -0.69
C ILE A 26 -14.85 -2.45 0.42
N PRO A 27 -14.83 -3.78 0.61
CA PRO A 27 -13.97 -4.39 1.61
C PRO A 27 -12.50 -4.19 1.23
N PHE A 28 -11.66 -3.97 2.24
CA PHE A 28 -10.23 -3.79 2.02
C PHE A 28 -9.38 -4.37 3.15
N LEU A 29 -8.15 -4.64 2.85
CA LEU A 29 -7.10 -4.92 3.82
C LEU A 29 -5.85 -4.08 3.55
N ARG A 30 -5.04 -3.92 4.61
CA ARG A 30 -3.70 -3.34 4.49
C ARG A 30 -2.66 -4.43 4.70
N MET A 31 -1.80 -4.67 3.72
CA MET A 31 -0.70 -5.63 3.85
C MET A 31 0.22 -5.28 5.02
N GLY A 32 0.37 -3.99 5.33
CA GLY A 32 1.12 -3.53 6.50
C GLY A 32 0.53 -4.00 7.84
N ASP A 33 -0.78 -4.21 7.94
CA ASP A 33 -1.40 -4.76 9.16
C ASP A 33 -1.05 -6.25 9.30
N ILE A 34 -1.09 -7.02 8.21
CA ILE A 34 -0.67 -8.43 8.21
C ILE A 34 0.78 -8.57 8.67
N VAL A 35 1.67 -7.70 8.19
CA VAL A 35 3.08 -7.68 8.61
C VAL A 35 3.20 -7.40 10.12
N ARG A 36 2.44 -6.42 10.64
CA ARG A 36 2.46 -6.05 12.06
C ARG A 36 1.90 -7.16 12.95
N GLU A 37 0.79 -7.79 12.57
CA GLU A 37 0.24 -8.93 13.27
C GLU A 37 1.22 -10.09 13.32
N PHE A 38 1.86 -10.40 12.20
CA PHE A 38 2.88 -11.44 12.15
C PHE A 38 4.09 -11.09 13.01
N TYR A 39 4.51 -9.82 13.03
CA TYR A 39 5.59 -9.36 13.89
C TYR A 39 5.29 -9.58 15.37
N GLN A 40 4.06 -9.31 15.81
CA GLN A 40 3.64 -9.50 17.20
C GLN A 40 3.66 -10.97 17.65
N THR A 41 3.44 -11.91 16.72
CA THR A 41 3.32 -13.35 17.03
C THR A 41 4.57 -14.16 16.72
N SER A 42 5.53 -13.60 15.96
CA SER A 42 6.71 -14.33 15.44
C SER A 42 7.89 -14.41 16.40
N GLY A 43 7.84 -13.68 17.55
CA GLY A 43 9.01 -13.52 18.44
C GLY A 43 10.14 -12.66 17.86
N ALA A 44 9.87 -11.92 16.78
CA ALA A 44 10.87 -11.06 16.11
C ALA A 44 11.32 -9.90 17.01
N ALA A 45 10.40 -9.34 17.81
CA ALA A 45 10.69 -8.28 18.76
C ALA A 45 11.71 -8.74 19.82
N GLU A 46 11.57 -9.96 20.32
CA GLU A 46 12.48 -10.58 21.29
C GLU A 46 13.91 -10.77 20.73
N LYS A 47 14.01 -10.92 19.41
CA LYS A 47 15.28 -11.00 18.68
C LYS A 47 15.83 -9.62 18.28
N GLY A 48 15.22 -8.53 18.74
CA GLY A 48 15.63 -7.15 18.43
C GLY A 48 15.40 -6.72 16.98
N MET A 49 14.58 -7.46 16.23
CA MET A 49 14.23 -7.09 14.86
C MET A 49 13.19 -5.99 14.83
N THR A 50 13.28 -5.10 13.85
CA THR A 50 12.20 -4.17 13.52
C THR A 50 11.17 -4.84 12.60
N VAL A 51 9.95 -4.27 12.51
CA VAL A 51 8.90 -4.73 11.58
C VAL A 51 9.41 -4.79 10.12
N GLY A 52 10.21 -3.79 9.70
CA GLY A 52 10.79 -3.75 8.36
C GLY A 52 11.83 -4.85 8.11
N GLN A 53 12.65 -5.15 9.11
CA GLN A 53 13.64 -6.24 9.02
C GLN A 53 12.95 -7.60 8.94
N LEU A 54 11.91 -7.84 9.75
CA LEU A 54 11.09 -9.04 9.65
C LEU A 54 10.45 -9.16 8.27
N ALA A 55 9.83 -8.08 7.79
CA ALA A 55 9.17 -8.11 6.47
C ALA A 55 10.14 -8.46 5.34
N ASN A 56 11.39 -8.02 5.43
CA ASN A 56 12.45 -8.34 4.48
C ASN A 56 12.90 -9.80 4.60
N SER A 57 13.18 -10.25 5.83
CA SER A 57 13.58 -11.64 6.11
C SER A 57 12.55 -12.64 5.59
N GLU A 58 11.25 -12.36 5.79
CA GLU A 58 10.19 -13.21 5.27
C GLU A 58 10.18 -13.28 3.73
N ARG A 59 10.45 -12.15 3.05
CA ARG A 59 10.60 -12.14 1.58
C ARG A 59 11.81 -12.93 1.10
N GLU A 60 12.93 -12.88 1.81
CA GLU A 60 14.13 -13.61 1.49
C GLU A 60 13.94 -15.14 1.69
N LEU A 61 13.24 -15.53 2.73
CA LEU A 61 13.02 -16.95 3.08
C LEU A 61 11.89 -17.60 2.27
N HIS A 62 10.79 -16.88 2.00
CA HIS A 62 9.55 -17.45 1.49
C HIS A 62 9.13 -16.89 0.10
N GLY A 63 9.95 -16.01 -0.47
CA GLY A 63 9.69 -15.37 -1.77
C GLY A 63 9.11 -13.96 -1.63
N LYS A 64 9.38 -13.14 -2.66
CA LYS A 64 9.03 -11.71 -2.67
C LYS A 64 7.53 -11.44 -2.52
N ASP A 65 6.70 -12.40 -2.85
CA ASP A 65 5.24 -12.37 -2.83
C ASP A 65 4.59 -12.93 -1.56
N ILE A 66 5.39 -13.27 -0.53
CA ILE A 66 4.88 -13.91 0.69
C ILE A 66 3.75 -13.11 1.35
N TRP A 67 3.85 -11.78 1.36
CA TRP A 67 2.84 -10.93 1.98
C TRP A 67 1.55 -10.86 1.16
N ALA A 68 1.64 -10.94 -0.17
CA ALA A 68 0.47 -11.08 -1.04
C ALA A 68 -0.23 -12.44 -0.82
N LYS A 69 0.51 -13.54 -0.71
CA LYS A 69 -0.06 -14.86 -0.39
C LYS A 69 -0.84 -14.85 0.91
N ARG A 70 -0.27 -14.28 1.98
CA ARG A 70 -0.96 -14.14 3.27
C ARG A 70 -2.17 -13.18 3.22
N ALA A 71 -2.13 -12.17 2.34
CA ALA A 71 -3.26 -11.29 2.12
C ALA A 71 -4.41 -12.01 1.40
N ILE A 72 -4.09 -12.79 0.37
CA ILE A 72 -5.05 -13.57 -0.42
C ILE A 72 -5.89 -14.50 0.46
N GLU A 73 -5.30 -15.14 1.47
CA GLU A 73 -5.99 -16.01 2.43
C GLU A 73 -7.10 -15.31 3.23
N ARG A 74 -7.07 -13.97 3.29
CA ARG A 74 -8.02 -13.14 4.03
C ARG A 74 -9.06 -12.45 3.16
N MET A 75 -8.95 -12.62 1.84
CA MET A 75 -9.84 -11.97 0.89
C MET A 75 -11.11 -12.79 0.68
N SER A 76 -12.25 -12.11 0.53
CA SER A 76 -13.53 -12.72 0.25
C SER A 76 -14.46 -11.77 -0.51
N GLY A 77 -15.48 -12.33 -1.18
CA GLY A 77 -16.48 -11.55 -1.91
C GLY A 77 -16.11 -11.30 -3.38
N ASN A 78 -16.89 -10.42 -4.04
CA ASN A 78 -16.80 -10.19 -5.48
C ASN A 78 -15.83 -9.08 -5.87
N ILE A 79 -15.58 -8.15 -4.94
CA ILE A 79 -14.61 -7.05 -5.09
C ILE A 79 -13.80 -6.92 -3.80
N PHE A 80 -12.51 -6.67 -3.92
CA PHE A 80 -11.63 -6.50 -2.77
C PHE A 80 -10.51 -5.51 -3.08
N LEU A 81 -10.21 -4.62 -2.14
CA LEU A 81 -9.16 -3.63 -2.28
C LEU A 81 -7.99 -3.98 -1.34
N VAL A 82 -6.76 -3.91 -1.86
CA VAL A 82 -5.54 -4.23 -1.13
C VAL A 82 -4.61 -3.02 -1.12
N ASP A 83 -4.36 -2.47 0.08
CA ASP A 83 -3.38 -1.39 0.27
C ASP A 83 -2.00 -1.95 0.64
N GLY A 84 -0.98 -1.37 0.04
CA GLY A 84 0.41 -1.63 0.39
C GLY A 84 1.11 -2.68 -0.45
N CYS A 85 0.59 -3.01 -1.64
CA CYS A 85 1.33 -3.74 -2.66
C CYS A 85 2.58 -2.94 -3.07
N ARG A 86 3.74 -3.61 -3.16
CA ARG A 86 5.04 -2.96 -3.36
C ARG A 86 5.84 -3.49 -4.53
N SER A 87 5.47 -4.62 -5.11
CA SER A 87 6.23 -5.25 -6.18
C SER A 87 5.34 -5.91 -7.22
N LEU A 88 5.89 -6.11 -8.42
CA LEU A 88 5.21 -6.86 -9.48
C LEU A 88 5.08 -8.35 -9.13
N ASP A 89 6.01 -8.90 -8.33
CA ASP A 89 5.90 -10.28 -7.84
C ASP A 89 4.62 -10.46 -6.99
N GLU A 90 4.27 -9.46 -6.17
CA GLU A 90 3.01 -9.46 -5.42
C GLU A 90 1.79 -9.34 -6.35
N VAL A 91 1.84 -8.49 -7.38
CA VAL A 91 0.77 -8.37 -8.40
C VAL A 91 0.51 -9.69 -9.10
N GLU A 92 1.57 -10.39 -9.50
CA GLU A 92 1.44 -11.70 -10.16
C GLU A 92 0.73 -12.74 -9.27
N SER A 93 0.90 -12.67 -7.96
CA SER A 93 0.15 -13.54 -7.03
C SER A 93 -1.35 -13.25 -7.03
N TYR A 94 -1.76 -11.97 -7.12
CA TYR A 94 -3.16 -11.60 -7.27
C TYR A 94 -3.72 -11.95 -8.65
N ARG A 95 -2.92 -11.81 -9.71
CA ARG A 95 -3.31 -12.21 -11.08
C ARG A 95 -3.52 -13.70 -11.25
N LYS A 96 -2.83 -14.54 -10.45
CA LYS A 96 -3.10 -15.98 -10.40
C LYS A 96 -4.43 -16.31 -9.75
N LEU A 97 -4.96 -15.44 -8.91
CA LEU A 97 -6.25 -15.61 -8.23
C LEU A 97 -7.42 -15.10 -9.10
N SER A 98 -7.19 -14.05 -9.90
CA SER A 98 -8.23 -13.41 -10.71
C SER A 98 -7.63 -12.75 -11.96
N ASP A 99 -8.36 -12.84 -13.09
CA ASP A 99 -8.03 -12.10 -14.32
C ASP A 99 -8.46 -10.63 -14.25
N ASP A 100 -9.26 -10.23 -13.24
CA ASP A 100 -9.79 -8.87 -13.04
C ASP A 100 -9.02 -8.16 -11.92
N VAL A 101 -7.76 -7.79 -12.20
CA VAL A 101 -6.84 -7.11 -11.26
C VAL A 101 -6.46 -5.76 -11.82
N HIS A 102 -6.73 -4.70 -11.06
CA HIS A 102 -6.39 -3.32 -11.42
C HIS A 102 -5.44 -2.70 -10.41
N ILE A 103 -4.43 -2.00 -10.90
CA ILE A 103 -3.47 -1.26 -10.08
C ILE A 103 -3.87 0.22 -10.08
N ILE A 104 -4.17 0.76 -8.91
CA ILE A 104 -4.50 2.17 -8.71
C ILE A 104 -3.31 2.83 -7.99
N ALA A 105 -2.59 3.69 -8.68
CA ALA A 105 -1.52 4.48 -8.07
C ALA A 105 -2.05 5.79 -7.52
N VAL A 106 -1.66 6.14 -6.29
CA VAL A 106 -1.86 7.47 -5.71
C VAL A 106 -0.51 8.17 -5.68
N HIS A 107 -0.42 9.32 -6.33
CA HIS A 107 0.80 10.09 -6.42
C HIS A 107 0.65 11.49 -5.80
N ALA A 108 1.68 11.94 -5.09
CA ALA A 108 1.86 13.31 -4.65
C ALA A 108 3.36 13.66 -4.68
N SER A 109 3.68 14.94 -4.81
CA SER A 109 5.07 15.41 -4.83
C SER A 109 5.84 15.00 -3.57
N PRO A 110 7.16 14.79 -3.62
CA PRO A 110 7.96 14.49 -2.42
C PRO A 110 7.78 15.54 -1.32
N SER A 111 7.71 16.82 -1.67
CA SER A 111 7.53 17.92 -0.72
C SER A 111 6.17 17.85 0.00
N ASP A 112 5.10 17.54 -0.72
CA ASP A 112 3.77 17.37 -0.13
C ASP A 112 3.70 16.15 0.77
N ARG A 113 4.31 15.04 0.33
CA ARG A 113 4.37 13.80 1.12
C ARG A 113 5.12 14.00 2.42
N TYR A 114 6.30 14.64 2.37
CA TYR A 114 7.08 14.96 3.57
C TYR A 114 6.28 15.82 4.53
N ARG A 115 5.70 16.94 4.06
CA ARG A 115 4.85 17.84 4.87
C ARG A 115 3.68 17.09 5.52
N ARG A 116 3.00 16.21 4.78
CA ARG A 116 1.88 15.40 5.29
C ARG A 116 2.33 14.38 6.35
N LEU A 117 3.47 13.73 6.15
CA LEU A 117 4.01 12.75 7.11
C LEU A 117 4.41 13.42 8.42
N VAL A 118 5.12 14.54 8.37
CA VAL A 118 5.48 15.32 9.56
C VAL A 118 4.23 15.83 10.30
N LYS A 119 3.26 16.42 9.57
CA LYS A 119 2.02 16.93 10.16
C LYS A 119 1.19 15.82 10.83
N ARG A 120 1.20 14.62 10.28
CA ARG A 120 0.43 13.48 10.82
C ARG A 120 0.97 12.96 12.15
N ALA A 121 2.26 13.19 12.42
CA ALA A 121 2.95 12.88 13.67
C ALA A 121 2.68 11.45 14.23
N ARG A 122 2.63 10.44 13.36
CA ARG A 122 2.57 9.03 13.77
C ARG A 122 3.96 8.56 14.18
N ASP A 123 4.05 7.42 14.88
CA ASP A 123 5.32 6.83 15.32
C ASP A 123 6.32 6.57 14.18
N ASP A 124 5.81 6.46 12.93
CA ASP A 124 6.61 6.28 11.72
C ASP A 124 6.90 7.59 10.97
N ALA A 125 6.62 8.76 11.57
CA ALA A 125 6.91 10.04 10.94
C ALA A 125 8.44 10.26 10.85
N PRO A 126 8.96 10.72 9.69
CA PRO A 126 10.38 11.04 9.56
C PRO A 126 10.75 12.25 10.44
N CYS A 127 11.85 12.14 11.20
CA CYS A 127 12.35 13.23 12.02
C CYS A 127 13.03 14.34 11.20
N ASN A 128 13.53 14.00 10.02
CA ASN A 128 14.24 14.89 9.11
C ASN A 128 14.08 14.41 7.65
N ILE A 129 14.63 15.19 6.70
CA ILE A 129 14.54 14.90 5.28
C ILE A 129 15.36 13.66 4.88
N GLU A 130 16.47 13.42 5.59
CA GLU A 130 17.35 12.27 5.32
C GLU A 130 16.63 10.94 5.62
N GLU A 131 15.87 10.89 6.71
CA GLU A 131 15.03 9.72 7.04
C GLU A 131 13.90 9.51 6.03
N PHE A 132 13.27 10.61 5.58
CA PHE A 132 12.28 10.55 4.53
C PHE A 132 12.85 9.99 3.23
N ASP A 133 14.01 10.49 2.80
CA ASP A 133 14.69 10.04 1.58
C ASP A 133 15.17 8.58 1.69
N ALA A 134 15.64 8.18 2.86
CA ALA A 134 16.03 6.80 3.13
C ALA A 134 14.82 5.84 3.05
N ARG A 135 13.68 6.29 3.56
CA ARG A 135 12.42 5.54 3.46
C ARG A 135 11.97 5.42 2.01
N ASP A 136 11.97 6.50 1.25
CA ASP A 136 11.60 6.50 -0.15
C ASP A 136 12.50 5.58 -0.98
N ARG A 137 13.82 5.63 -0.79
CA ARG A 137 14.77 4.72 -1.44
C ARG A 137 14.47 3.26 -1.12
N ARG A 138 14.13 2.93 0.12
CA ARG A 138 13.77 1.56 0.52
C ARG A 138 12.50 1.07 -0.19
N GLU A 139 11.45 1.90 -0.27
CA GLU A 139 10.22 1.55 -0.99
C GLU A 139 10.48 1.37 -2.50
N MET A 140 11.32 2.22 -3.09
CA MET A 140 11.75 2.10 -4.49
C MET A 140 12.54 0.81 -4.74
N ASN A 141 13.43 0.41 -3.82
CA ASN A 141 14.20 -0.82 -3.92
C ASN A 141 13.33 -2.08 -3.84
N TRP A 142 12.17 -2.02 -3.20
CA TRP A 142 11.18 -3.10 -3.22
C TRP A 142 10.40 -3.20 -4.54
N GLY A 143 10.52 -2.21 -5.42
CA GLY A 143 9.89 -2.18 -6.73
C GLY A 143 8.64 -1.30 -6.81
N LEU A 144 8.33 -0.52 -5.78
CA LEU A 144 7.13 0.33 -5.75
C LEU A 144 7.09 1.34 -6.90
N GLY A 145 8.25 1.84 -7.34
CA GLY A 145 8.32 2.74 -8.50
C GLY A 145 7.85 2.08 -9.80
N ASN A 146 8.23 0.82 -10.03
CA ASN A 146 7.76 0.06 -11.18
C ASN A 146 6.24 -0.15 -11.12
N LEU A 147 5.72 -0.45 -9.94
CA LEU A 147 4.29 -0.65 -9.73
C LEU A 147 3.48 0.63 -10.00
N ILE A 148 3.98 1.79 -9.57
CA ILE A 148 3.36 3.09 -9.85
C ILE A 148 3.41 3.39 -11.36
N ALA A 149 4.56 3.15 -12.01
CA ALA A 149 4.72 3.41 -13.45
C ALA A 149 3.84 2.52 -14.33
N LEU A 150 3.50 1.31 -13.88
CA LEU A 150 2.70 0.33 -14.60
C LEU A 150 1.25 0.26 -14.10
N SER A 151 0.81 1.27 -13.33
CA SER A 151 -0.56 1.33 -12.84
C SER A 151 -1.57 1.55 -13.97
N ASP A 152 -2.74 0.92 -13.87
CA ASP A 152 -3.86 1.09 -14.80
C ASP A 152 -4.53 2.46 -14.63
N ILE A 153 -4.54 2.95 -13.38
CA ILE A 153 -5.14 4.23 -13.01
C ILE A 153 -4.18 4.99 -12.10
N MET A 154 -3.97 6.28 -12.39
CA MET A 154 -3.19 7.17 -11.53
C MET A 154 -4.07 8.31 -11.00
N ILE A 155 -4.09 8.46 -9.68
CA ILE A 155 -4.76 9.55 -8.98
C ILE A 155 -3.68 10.53 -8.49
N LEU A 156 -3.71 11.75 -9.00
CA LEU A 156 -2.85 12.82 -8.52
C LEU A 156 -3.48 13.47 -7.29
N ASN A 157 -2.73 13.50 -6.20
CA ASN A 157 -3.12 14.13 -4.94
C ASN A 157 -2.35 15.45 -4.75
N ASP A 158 -2.60 16.40 -5.64
CA ASP A 158 -1.99 17.73 -5.73
C ASP A 158 -2.98 18.88 -5.48
N SER A 159 -4.24 18.52 -5.19
CA SER A 159 -5.34 19.46 -4.91
C SER A 159 -5.77 19.39 -3.44
N ASP A 160 -6.89 20.02 -3.12
CA ASP A 160 -7.54 19.93 -1.81
C ASP A 160 -8.15 18.53 -1.55
N LEU A 161 -8.52 18.27 -0.30
CA LEU A 161 -9.03 16.97 0.13
C LEU A 161 -10.38 16.62 -0.50
N GLU A 162 -11.26 17.61 -0.70
CA GLU A 162 -12.58 17.40 -1.29
C GLU A 162 -12.47 16.96 -2.75
N SER A 163 -11.67 17.67 -3.54
CA SER A 163 -11.37 17.31 -4.93
C SER A 163 -10.76 15.92 -5.07
N PHE A 164 -9.88 15.55 -4.14
CA PHE A 164 -9.30 14.19 -4.11
C PHE A 164 -10.37 13.15 -3.80
N HIS A 165 -11.25 13.39 -2.80
CA HIS A 165 -12.32 12.46 -2.46
C HIS A 165 -13.31 12.29 -3.61
N ASP A 166 -13.68 13.36 -4.29
CA ASP A 166 -14.59 13.30 -5.45
C ASP A 166 -13.99 12.46 -6.60
N MET A 167 -12.71 12.67 -6.90
CA MET A 167 -12.01 11.87 -7.90
C MET A 167 -11.95 10.39 -7.50
N ALA A 168 -11.53 10.11 -6.26
CA ALA A 168 -11.46 8.75 -5.72
C ALA A 168 -12.82 8.06 -5.73
N HIS A 169 -13.88 8.76 -5.33
CA HIS A 169 -15.24 8.24 -5.33
C HIS A 169 -15.71 7.87 -6.74
N ARG A 170 -15.49 8.75 -7.73
CA ARG A 170 -15.84 8.47 -9.12
C ARG A 170 -15.13 7.23 -9.63
N ILE A 171 -13.81 7.13 -9.44
CA ILE A 171 -13.00 5.99 -9.90
C ILE A 171 -13.46 4.69 -9.23
N LEU A 172 -13.61 4.68 -7.90
CA LEU A 172 -14.00 3.47 -7.18
C LEU A 172 -15.43 3.04 -7.49
N LYS A 173 -16.32 3.99 -7.78
CA LYS A 173 -17.70 3.69 -8.19
C LYS A 173 -17.78 3.08 -9.59
N GLU A 174 -16.93 3.52 -10.51
CA GLU A 174 -16.84 2.94 -11.88
C GLU A 174 -16.25 1.53 -11.85
N LEU A 175 -15.37 1.24 -10.89
CA LEU A 175 -14.75 -0.06 -10.72
C LEU A 175 -15.61 -1.06 -9.91
N LYS A 176 -16.54 -0.58 -9.09
CA LYS A 176 -17.42 -1.41 -8.28
C LYS A 176 -18.50 -2.12 -9.12
#